data_c40fe67a54bf405ec8bf92d4b9ad2f21
#
_entry.id   c40fe67a54bf405ec8bf92d4b9ad2f21
#
_cell.length_a   1.000
_cell.length_b   1.000
_cell.length_c   1.000
_cell.angle_alpha   90.00
_cell.angle_beta   90.00
_cell.angle_gamma   90.00
#
_symmetry.space_group_name_H-M   'P 1'
#
loop_
_entity.id
_entity.type
_entity.pdbx_description
1 polymer ?
#
loop_
_entity_poly.entity_id
_entity_poly.type
_entity_poly.pdbx_seq_one_letter_code
_entity_poly.pdbx_strand_id
1 'polypeptide(L)'
;MTDSTIVDIHCHTAGIGAGGSGCFVSPALRKSWKYRLYLRSFGVTETELLREGDGVVISRLSNSLAESRRVTAAVVLAMDGVIGANGELDAGRTEIHIPNAFVAAEVRRYPNLLFGASVNPCRRDALERLDRAKAAGAVLVKWLPSIQQIDPADQRFIPFYRRLAELGLPLLTHTGEESSFTCTRDELGDPERLRLPLAEGVTVIAAHAASNGRNGGERNHDRFIRLCAEFPNLYADISALTQLNRLGHLPRLLRHEELHARLLYGTDMPLLNTGITSPWFHAYRLPPRTLLGVVAETNPWDRDVALKRALGVPAGIFANSAKLLGLTTK
;
A
#
# COMPACT_ATOMS: atom_id res chain seq x y z
N MET A 1 7.92 -10.74 -27.19
CA MET A 1 8.17 -10.38 -25.79
C MET A 1 6.94 -10.81 -25.03
N THR A 2 7.02 -11.84 -24.20
CA THR A 2 5.90 -12.25 -23.35
C THR A 2 5.61 -11.09 -22.42
N ASP A 3 4.42 -10.48 -22.55
CA ASP A 3 3.96 -9.43 -21.66
C ASP A 3 3.93 -10.01 -20.24
N SER A 4 4.93 -9.63 -19.42
CA SER A 4 4.98 -10.05 -18.03
C SER A 4 3.83 -9.37 -17.29
N THR A 5 3.00 -10.14 -16.62
CA THR A 5 1.89 -9.66 -15.79
C THR A 5 2.38 -8.62 -14.79
N ILE A 6 1.88 -7.39 -14.90
CA ILE A 6 2.17 -6.32 -13.94
C ILE A 6 1.01 -6.25 -12.95
N VAL A 7 1.32 -6.46 -11.67
CA VAL A 7 0.37 -6.35 -10.57
C VAL A 7 0.75 -5.17 -9.69
N ASP A 8 -0.19 -4.26 -9.48
CA ASP A 8 -0.06 -3.18 -8.50
C ASP A 8 -0.33 -3.73 -7.11
N ILE A 9 0.70 -3.78 -6.25
CA ILE A 9 0.59 -4.39 -4.91
C ILE A 9 0.03 -3.43 -3.87
N HIS A 10 -0.19 -2.14 -4.20
CA HIS A 10 -0.47 -1.10 -3.22
C HIS A 10 -1.56 -0.12 -3.71
N CYS A 11 -2.83 -0.55 -3.59
CA CYS A 11 -4.00 0.29 -3.90
C CYS A 11 -4.92 0.42 -2.70
N HIS A 12 -5.14 1.63 -2.21
CA HIS A 12 -6.14 1.90 -1.17
C HIS A 12 -7.55 1.98 -1.75
N THR A 13 -8.54 1.82 -0.88
CA THR A 13 -9.96 2.11 -1.14
C THR A 13 -10.51 3.03 -0.05
N ALA A 14 -11.72 3.53 -0.25
CA ALA A 14 -12.41 4.39 0.70
C ALA A 14 -13.83 3.90 0.98
N GLY A 15 -14.39 4.35 2.10
CA GLY A 15 -15.78 4.14 2.46
C GLY A 15 -16.14 4.96 3.69
N ILE A 16 -17.44 5.27 3.82
CA ILE A 16 -17.99 6.10 4.89
C ILE A 16 -19.08 5.37 5.70
N GLY A 17 -19.30 4.07 5.44
CA GLY A 17 -20.37 3.26 6.00
C GLY A 17 -21.62 3.21 5.13
N ALA A 18 -21.61 3.82 3.95
CA ALA A 18 -22.75 3.82 3.04
C ALA A 18 -23.00 2.43 2.45
N GLY A 19 -24.26 2.10 2.25
CA GLY A 19 -24.67 0.78 1.73
C GLY A 19 -24.39 -0.39 2.70
N GLY A 20 -24.17 -0.10 4.00
CA GLY A 20 -23.93 -1.14 5.00
C GLY A 20 -22.52 -1.77 4.94
N SER A 21 -21.55 -1.09 4.33
CA SER A 21 -20.16 -1.56 4.16
C SER A 21 -19.43 -1.83 5.48
N GLY A 22 -19.87 -1.20 6.59
CA GLY A 22 -19.16 -1.19 7.86
C GLY A 22 -17.88 -0.33 7.86
N CYS A 23 -17.61 0.40 6.78
CA CYS A 23 -16.53 1.40 6.73
C CYS A 23 -16.81 2.53 7.71
N PHE A 24 -15.73 3.17 8.16
CA PHE A 24 -15.82 4.26 9.13
C PHE A 24 -14.77 5.31 8.84
N VAL A 25 -15.17 6.58 8.97
CA VAL A 25 -14.26 7.75 8.94
C VAL A 25 -14.58 8.61 10.16
N SER A 26 -13.56 8.97 10.93
CA SER A 26 -13.74 9.74 12.16
C SER A 26 -14.36 11.12 11.88
N PRO A 27 -15.15 11.65 12.82
CA PRO A 27 -15.70 13.02 12.69
C PRO A 27 -14.61 14.09 12.55
N ALA A 28 -13.44 13.89 13.16
CA ALA A 28 -12.31 14.81 13.06
C ALA A 28 -11.76 14.87 11.64
N LEU A 29 -11.51 13.69 11.03
CA LEU A 29 -11.02 13.61 9.66
C LEU A 29 -12.07 14.14 8.66
N ARG A 30 -13.36 13.81 8.84
CA ARG A 30 -14.44 14.31 7.96
C ARG A 30 -14.56 15.84 7.94
N LYS A 31 -14.21 16.51 9.04
CA LYS A 31 -14.19 18.00 9.13
C LYS A 31 -12.94 18.61 8.49
N SER A 32 -11.89 17.82 8.26
CA SER A 32 -10.63 18.33 7.72
C SER A 32 -10.72 18.56 6.20
N TRP A 33 -9.89 19.48 5.68
CA TRP A 33 -9.73 19.65 4.22
C TRP A 33 -9.15 18.40 3.54
N LYS A 34 -8.37 17.59 4.27
CA LYS A 34 -7.79 16.32 3.79
C LYS A 34 -8.87 15.35 3.34
N TYR A 35 -10.02 15.28 4.03
CA TYR A 35 -11.12 14.39 3.67
C TYR A 35 -11.71 14.69 2.28
N ARG A 36 -11.93 15.97 1.96
CA ARG A 36 -12.47 16.36 0.64
C ARG A 36 -11.47 16.04 -0.48
N LEU A 37 -10.17 16.29 -0.22
CA LEU A 37 -9.11 15.95 -1.17
C LEU A 37 -9.02 14.45 -1.36
N TYR A 38 -9.15 13.68 -0.28
CA TYR A 38 -9.13 12.24 -0.29
C TYR A 38 -10.27 11.66 -1.14
N LEU A 39 -11.52 12.03 -0.90
CA LEU A 39 -12.66 11.59 -1.73
C LEU A 39 -12.47 11.97 -3.20
N ARG A 40 -12.01 13.19 -3.48
CA ARG A 40 -11.75 13.65 -4.84
C ARG A 40 -10.67 12.81 -5.54
N SER A 41 -9.64 12.36 -4.82
CA SER A 41 -8.60 11.50 -5.39
C SER A 41 -9.12 10.11 -5.78
N PHE A 42 -10.15 9.61 -5.09
CA PHE A 42 -10.90 8.41 -5.50
C PHE A 42 -11.94 8.68 -6.60
N GLY A 43 -12.10 9.93 -7.04
CA GLY A 43 -13.09 10.31 -8.04
C GLY A 43 -14.53 10.24 -7.55
N VAL A 44 -14.79 10.36 -6.25
CA VAL A 44 -16.11 10.29 -5.64
C VAL A 44 -16.42 11.51 -4.79
N THR A 45 -17.72 11.74 -4.58
CA THR A 45 -18.24 12.71 -3.60
C THR A 45 -18.96 11.97 -2.48
N GLU A 46 -19.10 12.61 -1.32
CA GLU A 46 -19.86 12.03 -0.20
C GLU A 46 -21.32 11.75 -0.57
N THR A 47 -21.95 12.65 -1.33
CA THR A 47 -23.32 12.49 -1.84
C THR A 47 -23.46 11.25 -2.73
N GLU A 48 -22.47 10.99 -3.56
CA GLU A 48 -22.43 9.78 -4.39
C GLU A 48 -22.33 8.51 -3.56
N LEU A 49 -21.41 8.49 -2.56
CA LEU A 49 -21.26 7.36 -1.66
C LEU A 49 -22.56 7.07 -0.92
N LEU A 50 -23.25 8.10 -0.40
CA LEU A 50 -24.53 7.94 0.29
C LEU A 50 -25.62 7.38 -0.62
N ARG A 51 -25.60 7.72 -1.91
CA ARG A 51 -26.59 7.26 -2.90
C ARG A 51 -26.31 5.84 -3.41
N GLU A 52 -25.05 5.53 -3.71
CA GLU A 52 -24.67 4.31 -4.45
C GLU A 52 -23.99 3.26 -3.55
N GLY A 53 -23.62 3.63 -2.33
CA GLY A 53 -22.85 2.80 -1.40
C GLY A 53 -21.34 2.88 -1.65
N ASP A 54 -20.56 2.45 -0.66
CA ASP A 54 -19.09 2.54 -0.70
C ASP A 54 -18.47 1.66 -1.80
N GLY A 55 -19.17 0.62 -2.27
CA GLY A 55 -18.70 -0.26 -3.35
C GLY A 55 -18.41 0.47 -4.67
N VAL A 56 -18.97 1.67 -4.88
CA VAL A 56 -18.72 2.48 -6.07
C VAL A 56 -17.23 2.84 -6.24
N VAL A 57 -16.49 3.00 -5.12
CA VAL A 57 -15.05 3.29 -5.15
C VAL A 57 -14.28 2.13 -5.79
N ILE A 58 -14.55 0.90 -5.35
CA ILE A 58 -13.91 -0.31 -5.87
C ILE A 58 -14.32 -0.58 -7.32
N SER A 59 -15.59 -0.33 -7.66
CA SER A 59 -16.08 -0.42 -9.04
C SER A 59 -15.31 0.52 -9.98
N ARG A 60 -15.15 1.79 -9.60
CA ARG A 60 -14.40 2.78 -10.40
C ARG A 60 -12.93 2.43 -10.54
N LEU A 61 -12.32 1.94 -9.47
CA LEU A 61 -10.95 1.46 -9.49
C LEU A 61 -10.79 0.31 -10.48
N SER A 62 -11.69 -0.69 -10.46
CA SER A 62 -11.70 -1.78 -11.42
C SER A 62 -11.87 -1.31 -12.86
N ASN A 63 -12.83 -0.42 -13.12
CA ASN A 63 -13.08 0.10 -14.46
C ASN A 63 -11.86 0.87 -15.00
N SER A 64 -11.29 1.76 -14.21
CA SER A 64 -10.09 2.51 -14.59
C SER A 64 -8.88 1.61 -14.83
N LEU A 65 -8.71 0.55 -14.02
CA LEU A 65 -7.66 -0.46 -14.22
C LEU A 65 -7.89 -1.28 -15.50
N ALA A 66 -9.12 -1.62 -15.81
CA ALA A 66 -9.47 -2.37 -17.04
C ALA A 66 -9.10 -1.61 -18.33
N GLU A 67 -9.02 -0.28 -18.27
CA GLU A 67 -8.55 0.58 -19.36
C GLU A 67 -7.02 0.64 -19.47
N SER A 68 -6.28 0.12 -18.47
CA SER A 68 -4.82 0.07 -18.53
C SER A 68 -4.33 -0.94 -19.55
N ARG A 69 -3.37 -0.54 -20.35
CA ARG A 69 -2.69 -1.40 -21.34
C ARG A 69 -1.49 -2.15 -20.75
N ARG A 70 -1.09 -1.81 -19.52
CA ARG A 70 0.16 -2.27 -18.91
C ARG A 70 -0.04 -3.02 -17.61
N VAL A 71 -0.95 -2.56 -16.75
CA VAL A 71 -1.20 -3.17 -15.44
C VAL A 71 -2.46 -4.01 -15.51
N THR A 72 -2.35 -5.27 -15.12
CA THR A 72 -3.40 -6.27 -15.33
C THR A 72 -4.23 -6.55 -14.08
N ALA A 73 -3.66 -6.28 -12.89
CA ALA A 73 -4.38 -6.46 -11.63
C ALA A 73 -3.86 -5.50 -10.55
N ALA A 74 -4.70 -5.27 -9.54
CA ALA A 74 -4.34 -4.47 -8.37
C ALA A 74 -4.82 -5.11 -7.07
N VAL A 75 -3.99 -5.02 -6.01
CA VAL A 75 -4.35 -5.45 -4.66
C VAL A 75 -5.04 -4.30 -3.95
N VAL A 76 -6.35 -4.47 -3.68
CA VAL A 76 -7.15 -3.48 -2.93
C VAL A 76 -7.02 -3.75 -1.44
N LEU A 77 -6.56 -2.76 -0.71
CA LEU A 77 -6.16 -2.88 0.68
C LEU A 77 -7.30 -2.52 1.64
N ALA A 78 -7.65 -3.44 2.53
CA ALA A 78 -8.43 -3.13 3.72
C ALA A 78 -7.60 -2.31 4.72
N MET A 79 -8.25 -1.72 5.72
CA MET A 79 -7.60 -0.96 6.78
C MET A 79 -8.27 -1.24 8.12
N ASP A 80 -7.55 -1.90 9.02
CA ASP A 80 -7.98 -2.05 10.41
C ASP A 80 -7.68 -0.76 11.20
N GLY A 81 -8.28 -0.61 12.36
CA GLY A 81 -8.10 0.58 13.19
C GLY A 81 -7.20 0.35 14.40
N VAL A 82 -7.22 1.32 15.29
CA VAL A 82 -6.63 1.23 16.63
C VAL A 82 -7.44 0.27 17.49
N ILE A 83 -6.75 -0.59 18.25
CA ILE A 83 -7.39 -1.55 19.13
C ILE A 83 -7.23 -1.12 20.59
N GLY A 84 -8.34 -1.13 21.32
CA GLY A 84 -8.37 -0.81 22.74
C GLY A 84 -7.81 -1.94 23.61
N ALA A 85 -7.65 -1.65 24.90
CA ALA A 85 -7.16 -2.64 25.87
C ALA A 85 -8.07 -3.88 26.00
N ASN A 86 -9.34 -3.78 25.59
CA ASN A 86 -10.29 -4.90 25.54
C ASN A 86 -10.13 -5.80 24.31
N GLY A 87 -9.18 -5.52 23.42
CA GLY A 87 -8.96 -6.26 22.18
C GLY A 87 -9.97 -5.97 21.06
N GLU A 88 -10.77 -4.91 21.19
CA GLU A 88 -11.77 -4.49 20.19
C GLU A 88 -11.37 -3.17 19.52
N LEU A 89 -12.02 -2.86 18.38
CA LEU A 89 -11.82 -1.60 17.66
C LEU A 89 -12.19 -0.40 18.55
N ASP A 90 -11.22 0.47 18.78
CA ASP A 90 -11.43 1.76 19.42
C ASP A 90 -11.80 2.82 18.37
N ALA A 91 -13.11 2.99 18.16
CA ALA A 91 -13.60 3.96 17.18
C ALA A 91 -13.24 5.42 17.54
N GLY A 92 -13.02 5.73 18.82
CA GLY A 92 -12.65 7.08 19.27
C GLY A 92 -11.22 7.47 18.88
N ARG A 93 -10.33 6.47 18.71
CA ARG A 93 -8.92 6.65 18.32
C ARG A 93 -8.64 6.27 16.87
N THR A 94 -9.62 5.70 16.16
CA THR A 94 -9.48 5.26 14.77
C THR A 94 -9.92 6.38 13.83
N GLU A 95 -9.07 6.78 12.89
CA GLU A 95 -9.44 7.78 11.87
C GLU A 95 -10.19 7.18 10.70
N ILE A 96 -9.73 6.03 10.21
CA ILE A 96 -10.36 5.29 9.09
C ILE A 96 -10.37 3.79 9.43
N HIS A 97 -11.46 3.14 9.11
CA HIS A 97 -11.60 1.69 9.15
C HIS A 97 -12.29 1.19 7.89
N ILE A 98 -11.65 0.28 7.18
CA ILE A 98 -12.17 -0.37 5.97
C ILE A 98 -12.16 -1.89 6.24
N PRO A 99 -13.34 -2.50 6.52
CA PRO A 99 -13.41 -3.90 6.94
C PRO A 99 -12.93 -4.88 5.87
N ASN A 100 -12.23 -5.94 6.31
CA ASN A 100 -11.84 -7.06 5.44
C ASN A 100 -13.03 -7.69 4.71
N ALA A 101 -14.16 -7.86 5.41
CA ALA A 101 -15.36 -8.46 4.84
C ALA A 101 -15.91 -7.64 3.66
N PHE A 102 -15.90 -6.32 3.78
CA PHE A 102 -16.32 -5.41 2.71
C PHE A 102 -15.40 -5.54 1.49
N VAL A 103 -14.09 -5.38 1.69
CA VAL A 103 -13.12 -5.44 0.58
C VAL A 103 -13.16 -6.81 -0.10
N ALA A 104 -13.15 -7.90 0.68
CA ALA A 104 -13.21 -9.26 0.14
C ALA A 104 -14.49 -9.53 -0.67
N ALA A 105 -15.64 -9.01 -0.22
CA ALA A 105 -16.90 -9.15 -0.95
C ALA A 105 -16.89 -8.36 -2.27
N GLU A 106 -16.43 -7.11 -2.23
CA GLU A 106 -16.44 -6.25 -3.41
C GLU A 106 -15.43 -6.71 -4.47
N VAL A 107 -14.18 -7.05 -4.10
CA VAL A 107 -13.16 -7.44 -5.08
C VAL A 107 -13.52 -8.73 -5.82
N ARG A 108 -14.29 -9.65 -5.22
CA ARG A 108 -14.76 -10.87 -5.92
C ARG A 108 -15.61 -10.60 -7.15
N ARG A 109 -16.17 -9.41 -7.26
CA ARG A 109 -17.02 -9.00 -8.39
C ARG A 109 -16.18 -8.61 -9.62
N TYR A 110 -14.85 -8.47 -9.45
CA TYR A 110 -13.97 -7.91 -10.47
C TYR A 110 -12.73 -8.79 -10.66
N PRO A 111 -12.52 -9.36 -11.86
CA PRO A 111 -11.43 -10.32 -12.10
C PRO A 111 -10.02 -9.68 -12.07
N ASN A 112 -9.95 -8.35 -12.18
CA ASN A 112 -8.70 -7.58 -12.16
C ASN A 112 -8.35 -7.05 -10.76
N LEU A 113 -9.11 -7.39 -9.72
CA LEU A 113 -8.83 -6.96 -8.35
C LEU A 113 -8.51 -8.14 -7.44
N LEU A 114 -7.57 -7.92 -6.53
CA LEU A 114 -7.12 -8.88 -5.53
C LEU A 114 -7.35 -8.31 -4.13
N PHE A 115 -7.59 -9.19 -3.16
CA PHE A 115 -7.86 -8.78 -1.78
C PHE A 115 -6.57 -8.68 -0.97
N GLY A 116 -6.26 -7.49 -0.44
CA GLY A 116 -5.27 -7.25 0.60
C GLY A 116 -5.97 -7.04 1.94
N ALA A 117 -5.73 -7.93 2.90
CA ALA A 117 -6.34 -7.85 4.23
C ALA A 117 -5.63 -6.83 5.14
N SER A 118 -6.29 -6.44 6.23
CA SER A 118 -5.66 -5.73 7.34
C SER A 118 -6.13 -6.31 8.66
N VAL A 119 -5.20 -6.69 9.52
CA VAL A 119 -5.50 -7.24 10.84
C VAL A 119 -4.53 -6.62 11.84
N ASN A 120 -5.05 -5.88 12.81
CA ASN A 120 -4.24 -5.36 13.92
C ASN A 120 -3.95 -6.50 14.90
N PRO A 121 -2.68 -6.80 15.24
CA PRO A 121 -2.31 -7.92 16.10
C PRO A 121 -2.76 -7.77 17.56
N CYS A 122 -3.16 -6.55 17.98
CA CYS A 122 -3.73 -6.29 19.30
C CYS A 122 -5.18 -6.79 19.44
N ARG A 123 -5.83 -7.24 18.37
CA ARG A 123 -7.16 -7.84 18.46
C ARG A 123 -7.09 -9.17 19.22
N ARG A 124 -8.08 -9.42 20.09
CA ARG A 124 -8.17 -10.69 20.82
C ARG A 124 -8.37 -11.91 19.91
N ASP A 125 -8.99 -11.71 18.72
CA ASP A 125 -9.23 -12.73 17.70
C ASP A 125 -8.32 -12.58 16.47
N ALA A 126 -7.10 -12.00 16.66
CA ALA A 126 -6.19 -11.65 15.56
C ALA A 126 -5.82 -12.88 14.70
N LEU A 127 -5.52 -14.02 15.31
CA LEU A 127 -5.16 -15.25 14.58
C LEU A 127 -6.32 -15.78 13.75
N GLU A 128 -7.52 -15.84 14.32
CA GLU A 128 -8.73 -16.25 13.59
C GLU A 128 -9.04 -15.30 12.42
N ARG A 129 -8.76 -14.00 12.60
CA ARG A 129 -8.93 -13.02 11.51
C ARG A 129 -7.94 -13.26 10.38
N LEU A 130 -6.71 -13.68 10.67
CA LEU A 130 -5.76 -14.09 9.62
C LEU A 130 -6.27 -15.31 8.86
N ASP A 131 -6.78 -16.31 9.56
CA ASP A 131 -7.33 -17.52 8.94
C ASP A 131 -8.53 -17.19 8.06
N ARG A 132 -9.45 -16.37 8.56
CA ARG A 132 -10.60 -15.90 7.78
C ARG A 132 -10.18 -15.07 6.57
N ALA A 133 -9.17 -14.21 6.71
CA ALA A 133 -8.65 -13.42 5.61
C ALA A 133 -8.04 -14.31 4.51
N LYS A 134 -7.23 -15.30 4.90
CA LYS A 134 -6.67 -16.29 3.96
C LYS A 134 -7.76 -17.09 3.25
N ALA A 135 -8.74 -17.60 4.00
CA ALA A 135 -9.89 -18.31 3.43
C ALA A 135 -10.73 -17.43 2.49
N ALA A 136 -10.79 -16.12 2.74
CA ALA A 136 -11.45 -15.15 1.88
C ALA A 136 -10.64 -14.76 0.63
N GLY A 137 -9.42 -15.31 0.46
CA GLY A 137 -8.57 -15.08 -0.70
C GLY A 137 -7.60 -13.91 -0.56
N ALA A 138 -7.28 -13.49 0.68
CA ALA A 138 -6.25 -12.48 0.90
C ALA A 138 -4.90 -12.94 0.33
N VAL A 139 -4.25 -12.04 -0.42
CA VAL A 139 -2.93 -12.29 -1.01
C VAL A 139 -1.79 -11.67 -0.18
N LEU A 140 -2.11 -10.74 0.71
CA LEU A 140 -1.19 -10.12 1.66
C LEU A 140 -1.97 -9.49 2.82
N VAL A 141 -1.25 -9.07 3.87
CA VAL A 141 -1.78 -8.24 4.97
C VAL A 141 -1.13 -6.87 4.94
N LYS A 142 -1.93 -5.81 5.07
CA LYS A 142 -1.49 -4.40 5.12
C LYS A 142 -1.52 -3.85 6.54
N TRP A 143 -0.43 -3.17 6.92
CA TRP A 143 -0.36 -2.35 8.12
C TRP A 143 0.02 -0.90 7.82
N LEU A 144 -0.49 0.00 8.66
CA LEU A 144 -0.01 1.37 8.84
C LEU A 144 0.33 1.53 10.34
N PRO A 145 1.52 1.13 10.78
CA PRO A 145 1.88 1.07 12.21
C PRO A 145 1.63 2.36 12.97
N SER A 146 2.01 3.51 12.37
CA SER A 146 1.84 4.85 12.96
C SER A 146 0.37 5.21 13.22
N ILE A 147 -0.55 4.77 12.37
CA ILE A 147 -2.00 5.07 12.43
C ILE A 147 -2.75 4.04 13.27
N GLN A 148 -2.42 2.76 13.08
CA GLN A 148 -3.05 1.65 13.78
C GLN A 148 -2.49 1.42 15.19
N GLN A 149 -1.45 2.18 15.56
CA GLN A 149 -0.71 2.08 16.83
C GLN A 149 -0.17 0.66 17.07
N ILE A 150 0.39 0.06 16.03
CA ILE A 150 1.04 -1.24 16.08
C ILE A 150 2.54 -1.01 16.25
N ASP A 151 3.14 -1.58 17.30
CA ASP A 151 4.59 -1.66 17.42
C ASP A 151 5.09 -2.96 16.78
N PRO A 152 5.74 -2.94 15.61
CA PRO A 152 6.22 -4.18 14.98
C PRO A 152 7.29 -4.93 15.80
N ALA A 153 7.91 -4.27 16.78
CA ALA A 153 8.92 -4.90 17.65
C ALA A 153 8.32 -5.53 18.93
N ASP A 154 6.99 -5.49 19.11
CA ASP A 154 6.35 -6.05 20.29
C ASP A 154 6.40 -7.58 20.27
N GLN A 155 7.10 -8.15 21.26
CA GLN A 155 7.28 -9.60 21.44
C GLN A 155 5.96 -10.37 21.56
N ARG A 156 4.87 -9.73 22.01
CA ARG A 156 3.53 -10.33 22.11
C ARG A 156 2.98 -10.75 20.75
N PHE A 157 3.50 -10.18 19.64
CA PHE A 157 3.04 -10.48 18.30
C PHE A 157 3.77 -11.65 17.62
N ILE A 158 4.70 -12.32 18.30
CA ILE A 158 5.38 -13.52 17.77
C ILE A 158 4.38 -14.57 17.25
N PRO A 159 3.30 -14.94 17.98
CA PRO A 159 2.32 -15.90 17.46
C PRO A 159 1.63 -15.41 16.16
N PHE A 160 1.38 -14.10 16.04
CA PHE A 160 0.81 -13.50 14.84
C PHE A 160 1.78 -13.58 13.65
N TYR A 161 3.07 -13.30 13.87
CA TYR A 161 4.09 -13.38 12.83
C TYR A 161 4.29 -14.82 12.34
N ARG A 162 4.35 -15.78 13.24
CA ARG A 162 4.42 -17.22 12.89
C ARG A 162 3.22 -17.62 12.05
N ARG A 163 2.01 -17.15 12.43
CA ARG A 163 0.80 -17.46 11.66
C ARG A 163 0.83 -16.84 10.27
N LEU A 164 1.32 -15.61 10.10
CA LEU A 164 1.52 -15.00 8.78
C LEU A 164 2.46 -15.84 7.90
N ALA A 165 3.59 -16.29 8.47
CA ALA A 165 4.56 -17.12 7.76
C ALA A 165 3.96 -18.49 7.36
N GLU A 166 3.25 -19.17 8.26
CA GLU A 166 2.54 -20.44 7.99
C GLU A 166 1.49 -20.31 6.88
N LEU A 167 0.74 -19.20 6.85
CA LEU A 167 -0.27 -18.92 5.83
C LEU A 167 0.34 -18.45 4.50
N GLY A 168 1.65 -18.18 4.46
CA GLY A 168 2.32 -17.61 3.30
C GLY A 168 1.73 -16.25 2.91
N LEU A 169 1.36 -15.41 3.91
CA LEU A 169 0.82 -14.07 3.70
C LEU A 169 1.92 -13.03 3.92
N PRO A 170 2.43 -12.37 2.86
CA PRO A 170 3.35 -11.25 3.03
C PRO A 170 2.72 -10.12 3.85
N LEU A 171 3.55 -9.44 4.65
CA LEU A 171 3.16 -8.24 5.39
C LEU A 171 3.62 -6.99 4.64
N LEU A 172 2.71 -6.29 3.97
CA LEU A 172 2.94 -4.96 3.42
C LEU A 172 2.74 -3.94 4.53
N THR A 173 3.80 -3.32 4.99
CA THR A 173 3.75 -2.35 6.09
C THR A 173 4.24 -0.98 5.66
N HIS A 174 3.50 0.08 6.03
CA HIS A 174 4.01 1.44 5.90
C HIS A 174 5.30 1.59 6.72
N THR A 175 6.32 2.18 6.13
CA THR A 175 7.61 2.44 6.77
C THR A 175 8.05 3.87 6.51
N GLY A 176 8.54 4.51 7.56
CA GLY A 176 8.89 5.92 7.55
C GLY A 176 7.79 6.80 8.14
N GLU A 177 7.90 8.10 7.88
CA GLU A 177 6.98 9.12 8.35
C GLU A 177 5.67 9.12 7.54
N GLU A 178 4.51 9.22 8.22
CA GLU A 178 3.19 9.24 7.61
C GLU A 178 2.56 10.65 7.74
N SER A 179 2.26 11.28 6.61
CA SER A 179 1.76 12.66 6.58
C SER A 179 0.28 12.79 6.16
N SER A 180 -0.37 11.68 5.79
CA SER A 180 -1.72 11.71 5.20
C SER A 180 -2.81 11.86 6.26
N PHE A 181 -2.53 11.50 7.51
CA PHE A 181 -3.48 11.46 8.62
C PHE A 181 -3.28 12.62 9.60
N THR A 182 -4.16 12.74 10.61
CA THR A 182 -4.13 13.84 11.59
C THR A 182 -3.39 13.46 12.87
N CYS A 183 -3.38 12.16 13.23
CA CYS A 183 -2.72 11.63 14.43
C CYS A 183 -1.80 10.48 14.04
N THR A 184 -0.47 10.69 14.12
CA THR A 184 0.52 9.68 13.76
C THR A 184 1.50 9.44 14.92
N ARG A 185 1.99 8.20 15.00
CA ARG A 185 3.11 7.80 15.85
C ARG A 185 4.24 7.31 14.96
N ASP A 186 4.98 8.24 14.36
CA ASP A 186 5.95 7.96 13.29
C ASP A 186 7.13 7.10 13.74
N GLU A 187 7.42 7.05 15.06
CA GLU A 187 8.39 6.13 15.63
C GLU A 187 8.05 4.66 15.42
N LEU A 188 6.77 4.33 15.19
CA LEU A 188 6.31 2.97 14.89
C LEU A 188 6.56 2.57 13.43
N GLY A 189 6.82 3.54 12.57
CA GLY A 189 7.23 3.35 11.17
C GLY A 189 8.74 3.14 10.99
N ASP A 190 9.53 3.06 12.06
CA ASP A 190 10.97 2.82 11.99
C ASP A 190 11.26 1.44 11.37
N PRO A 191 12.03 1.35 10.25
CA PRO A 191 12.39 0.07 9.65
C PRO A 191 13.05 -0.92 10.60
N GLU A 192 13.81 -0.47 11.59
CA GLU A 192 14.47 -1.37 12.57
C GLU A 192 13.50 -2.17 13.41
N ARG A 193 12.24 -1.71 13.55
CA ARG A 193 11.18 -2.46 14.24
C ARG A 193 10.73 -3.69 13.46
N LEU A 194 11.07 -3.79 12.17
CA LEU A 194 10.76 -4.94 11.32
C LEU A 194 11.67 -6.15 11.58
N ARG A 195 12.73 -6.01 12.39
CA ARG A 195 13.61 -7.14 12.75
C ARG A 195 12.85 -8.32 13.32
N LEU A 196 11.88 -8.07 14.18
CA LEU A 196 11.13 -9.14 14.82
C LEU A 196 10.29 -9.94 13.81
N PRO A 197 9.37 -9.37 13.00
CA PRO A 197 8.64 -10.16 12.01
C PRO A 197 9.56 -10.83 10.99
N LEU A 198 10.66 -10.19 10.59
CA LEU A 198 11.64 -10.78 9.68
C LEU A 198 12.33 -12.02 10.27
N ALA A 199 12.74 -11.94 11.55
CA ALA A 199 13.35 -13.06 12.28
C ALA A 199 12.35 -14.23 12.49
N GLU A 200 11.04 -13.95 12.60
CA GLU A 200 9.99 -14.96 12.68
C GLU A 200 9.57 -15.51 11.29
N GLY A 201 10.33 -15.22 10.24
CA GLY A 201 10.16 -15.80 8.90
C GLY A 201 9.09 -15.12 8.03
N VAL A 202 8.51 -14.01 8.46
CA VAL A 202 7.53 -13.29 7.65
C VAL A 202 8.20 -12.66 6.43
N THR A 203 7.63 -12.80 5.25
CA THR A 203 8.00 -11.97 4.10
C THR A 203 7.43 -10.57 4.33
N VAL A 204 8.29 -9.60 4.55
CA VAL A 204 7.91 -8.20 4.80
C VAL A 204 8.15 -7.35 3.58
N ILE A 205 7.18 -6.50 3.24
CA ILE A 205 7.27 -5.52 2.15
C ILE A 205 7.22 -4.12 2.80
N ALA A 206 8.38 -3.44 2.82
CA ALA A 206 8.47 -2.07 3.31
C ALA A 206 7.89 -1.11 2.26
N ALA A 207 6.74 -0.52 2.54
CA ALA A 207 6.12 0.42 1.62
C ALA A 207 7.04 1.61 1.38
N HIS A 208 7.08 2.07 0.11
CA HIS A 208 7.86 3.23 -0.34
C HIS A 208 9.37 3.14 -0.03
N ALA A 209 9.91 1.92 0.20
CA ALA A 209 11.30 1.66 0.59
C ALA A 209 11.76 2.55 1.75
N ALA A 210 10.88 2.81 2.73
CA ALA A 210 11.11 3.67 3.89
C ALA A 210 11.68 5.06 3.52
N SER A 211 11.23 5.64 2.41
CA SER A 211 11.86 6.82 1.80
C SER A 211 11.78 8.11 2.61
N ASN A 212 10.81 8.23 3.54
CA ASN A 212 10.59 9.44 4.34
C ASN A 212 11.00 9.27 5.81
N GLY A 213 11.34 10.42 6.42
CA GLY A 213 11.56 10.53 7.84
C GLY A 213 12.93 10.05 8.33
N ARG A 214 13.10 10.18 9.64
CA ARG A 214 14.31 9.81 10.38
C ARG A 214 13.92 9.20 11.72
N ASN A 215 14.66 8.19 12.15
CA ASN A 215 14.57 7.63 13.49
C ASN A 215 15.97 7.53 14.11
N GLY A 216 16.10 7.88 15.39
CA GLY A 216 17.41 7.89 16.05
C GLY A 216 18.47 8.75 15.34
N GLY A 217 18.07 9.84 14.66
CA GLY A 217 18.99 10.71 13.92
C GLY A 217 19.42 10.19 12.53
N GLU A 218 19.10 8.96 12.17
CA GLU A 218 19.41 8.33 10.88
C GLU A 218 18.20 8.36 9.94
N ARG A 219 18.42 8.45 8.62
CA ARG A 219 17.32 8.37 7.63
C ARG A 219 16.74 6.96 7.61
N ASN A 220 15.41 6.86 7.56
CA ASN A 220 14.72 5.57 7.51
C ASN A 220 15.13 4.75 6.28
N HIS A 221 15.38 5.39 5.13
CA HIS A 221 15.89 4.72 3.94
C HIS A 221 17.23 4.03 4.16
N ASP A 222 18.18 4.68 4.86
CA ASP A 222 19.52 4.12 5.11
C ASP A 222 19.41 2.92 6.08
N ARG A 223 18.53 3.01 7.08
CA ARG A 223 18.17 1.90 7.99
C ARG A 223 17.57 0.72 7.22
N PHE A 224 16.64 0.99 6.30
CA PHE A 224 16.04 -0.02 5.42
C PHE A 224 17.09 -0.73 4.56
N ILE A 225 17.99 0.00 3.90
CA ILE A 225 19.06 -0.60 3.07
C ILE A 225 19.92 -1.54 3.91
N ARG A 226 20.32 -1.12 5.11
CA ARG A 226 21.11 -1.96 6.02
C ARG A 226 20.33 -3.24 6.41
N LEU A 227 19.05 -3.11 6.70
CA LEU A 227 18.20 -4.25 7.06
C LEU A 227 18.05 -5.23 5.89
N CYS A 228 18.00 -4.74 4.64
CA CYS A 228 17.97 -5.59 3.44
C CYS A 228 19.22 -6.48 3.30
N ALA A 229 20.38 -6.03 3.77
CA ALA A 229 21.59 -6.83 3.73
C ALA A 229 21.54 -8.01 4.73
N GLU A 230 20.79 -7.86 5.82
CA GLU A 230 20.69 -8.86 6.87
C GLU A 230 19.53 -9.86 6.64
N PHE A 231 18.45 -9.40 6.01
CA PHE A 231 17.21 -10.19 5.87
C PHE A 231 16.83 -10.38 4.41
N PRO A 232 16.97 -11.59 3.84
CA PRO A 232 16.61 -11.88 2.45
C PRO A 232 15.09 -11.87 2.19
N ASN A 233 14.27 -12.00 3.24
CA ASN A 233 12.81 -11.94 3.22
C ASN A 233 12.25 -10.51 3.37
N LEU A 234 13.11 -9.48 3.35
CA LEU A 234 12.70 -8.08 3.28
C LEU A 234 12.65 -7.61 1.83
N TYR A 235 11.48 -7.19 1.40
CA TYR A 235 11.15 -6.58 0.12
C TYR A 235 10.78 -5.11 0.32
N ALA A 236 10.63 -4.37 -0.77
CA ALA A 236 10.00 -3.05 -0.74
C ALA A 236 9.15 -2.82 -1.98
N ASP A 237 8.13 -1.98 -1.88
CA ASP A 237 7.47 -1.46 -3.07
C ASP A 237 8.07 -0.11 -3.51
N ILE A 238 7.92 0.21 -4.79
CA ILE A 238 8.33 1.47 -5.39
C ILE A 238 7.15 2.44 -5.54
N SER A 239 6.09 2.23 -4.78
CA SER A 239 4.93 3.11 -4.75
C SER A 239 5.31 4.49 -4.21
N ALA A 240 4.59 5.52 -4.60
CA ALA A 240 4.80 6.91 -4.17
C ALA A 240 6.20 7.53 -4.47
N LEU A 241 7.18 6.78 -4.97
CA LEU A 241 8.56 7.29 -5.16
C LEU A 241 8.71 8.30 -6.31
N THR A 242 7.63 8.55 -7.07
CA THR A 242 7.55 9.59 -8.09
C THR A 242 6.85 10.87 -7.62
N GLN A 243 6.42 10.90 -6.34
CA GLN A 243 5.76 12.08 -5.76
C GLN A 243 6.73 13.22 -5.48
N LEU A 244 6.21 14.45 -5.49
CA LEU A 244 6.98 15.68 -5.24
C LEU A 244 7.79 15.63 -3.93
N ASN A 245 7.17 15.15 -2.85
CA ASN A 245 7.81 15.04 -1.54
C ASN A 245 8.83 13.90 -1.41
N ARG A 246 8.97 13.07 -2.47
CA ARG A 246 9.90 11.92 -2.54
C ARG A 246 10.86 12.03 -3.74
N LEU A 247 11.02 13.21 -4.31
CA LEU A 247 11.92 13.41 -5.47
C LEU A 247 13.35 12.94 -5.16
N GLY A 248 13.93 12.18 -6.11
CA GLY A 248 15.28 11.64 -5.99
C GLY A 248 15.41 10.33 -5.21
N HIS A 249 14.36 9.86 -4.49
CA HIS A 249 14.42 8.58 -3.78
C HIS A 249 14.44 7.38 -4.73
N LEU A 250 13.60 7.38 -5.77
CA LEU A 250 13.59 6.28 -6.75
C LEU A 250 14.96 6.05 -7.40
N PRO A 251 15.64 7.06 -7.99
CA PRO A 251 16.99 6.87 -8.54
C PRO A 251 18.05 6.50 -7.51
N ARG A 252 17.88 6.89 -6.24
CA ARG A 252 18.78 6.47 -5.16
C ARG A 252 18.60 4.98 -4.88
N LEU A 253 17.35 4.51 -4.73
CA LEU A 253 17.03 3.11 -4.51
C LEU A 253 17.54 2.22 -5.64
N LEU A 254 17.38 2.66 -6.91
CA LEU A 254 17.81 1.89 -8.08
C LEU A 254 19.33 1.70 -8.21
N ARG A 255 20.15 2.45 -7.46
CA ARG A 255 21.61 2.20 -7.40
C ARG A 255 21.98 0.94 -6.63
N HIS A 256 21.05 0.40 -5.85
CA HIS A 256 21.19 -0.87 -5.14
C HIS A 256 20.69 -2.01 -6.04
N GLU A 257 21.50 -2.38 -7.04
CA GLU A 257 21.12 -3.39 -8.05
C GLU A 257 20.82 -4.75 -7.41
N GLU A 258 21.51 -5.08 -6.33
CA GLU A 258 21.29 -6.29 -5.52
C GLU A 258 19.88 -6.39 -4.93
N LEU A 259 19.15 -5.26 -4.85
CA LEU A 259 17.78 -5.22 -4.37
C LEU A 259 16.74 -5.35 -5.48
N HIS A 260 17.12 -5.25 -6.77
CA HIS A 260 16.15 -5.20 -7.86
C HIS A 260 15.19 -6.39 -7.89
N ALA A 261 15.66 -7.60 -7.50
CA ALA A 261 14.81 -8.79 -7.41
C ALA A 261 13.77 -8.72 -6.26
N ARG A 262 13.97 -7.81 -5.30
CA ARG A 262 13.12 -7.62 -4.11
C ARG A 262 12.34 -6.30 -4.15
N LEU A 263 12.44 -5.54 -5.25
CA LEU A 263 11.61 -4.36 -5.48
C LEU A 263 10.33 -4.76 -6.22
N LEU A 264 9.20 -4.25 -5.74
CA LEU A 264 7.87 -4.60 -6.20
C LEU A 264 7.17 -3.38 -6.80
N TYR A 265 6.39 -3.58 -7.85
CA TYR A 265 5.58 -2.50 -8.40
C TYR A 265 4.37 -2.22 -7.50
N GLY A 266 4.16 -0.96 -7.18
CA GLY A 266 3.02 -0.42 -6.47
C GLY A 266 2.82 1.04 -6.84
N THR A 267 1.60 1.56 -6.68
CA THR A 267 1.26 2.94 -7.02
C THR A 267 0.98 3.83 -5.82
N ASP A 268 0.45 3.29 -4.73
CA ASP A 268 -0.17 4.03 -3.64
C ASP A 268 -1.42 4.80 -4.13
N MET A 269 -2.22 4.13 -5.01
CA MET A 269 -3.52 4.65 -5.40
C MET A 269 -4.36 4.97 -4.13
N PRO A 270 -5.03 6.11 -4.01
CA PRO A 270 -5.46 7.02 -5.10
C PRO A 270 -4.51 8.20 -5.36
N LEU A 271 -3.34 8.26 -4.76
CA LEU A 271 -2.46 9.43 -4.86
C LEU A 271 -2.02 9.72 -6.30
N LEU A 272 -2.02 8.72 -7.19
CA LEU A 272 -1.80 8.92 -8.64
C LEU A 272 -2.77 9.90 -9.30
N ASN A 273 -3.95 10.07 -8.74
CA ASN A 273 -4.98 10.98 -9.25
C ASN A 273 -4.81 12.41 -8.71
N THR A 274 -3.70 12.69 -8.02
CA THR A 274 -3.43 14.00 -7.43
C THR A 274 -2.28 14.70 -8.12
N GLY A 275 -2.21 16.04 -7.98
CA GLY A 275 -1.14 16.83 -8.59
C GLY A 275 0.26 16.54 -8.05
N ILE A 276 0.40 15.87 -6.87
CA ILE A 276 1.70 15.56 -6.27
C ILE A 276 2.50 14.50 -7.06
N THR A 277 1.85 13.77 -7.98
CA THR A 277 2.47 12.77 -8.85
C THR A 277 2.71 13.26 -10.26
N SER A 278 2.60 14.58 -10.49
CA SER A 278 2.76 15.16 -11.83
C SER A 278 4.11 14.81 -12.47
N PRO A 279 4.14 14.26 -13.70
CA PRO A 279 5.39 13.96 -14.39
C PRO A 279 6.29 15.20 -14.58
N TRP A 280 5.72 16.40 -14.57
CA TRP A 280 6.46 17.66 -14.70
C TRP A 280 7.49 17.89 -13.61
N PHE A 281 7.32 17.31 -12.43
CA PHE A 281 8.33 17.35 -11.37
C PHE A 281 9.65 16.65 -11.75
N HIS A 282 9.65 15.83 -12.80
CA HIS A 282 10.81 15.11 -13.31
C HIS A 282 11.38 15.73 -14.59
N ALA A 283 10.90 16.93 -15.02
CA ALA A 283 11.35 17.61 -16.24
C ALA A 283 12.87 17.86 -16.24
N TYR A 284 13.49 18.04 -15.08
CA TYR A 284 14.93 18.23 -14.96
C TYR A 284 15.77 16.96 -15.25
N ARG A 285 15.12 15.79 -15.35
CA ARG A 285 15.77 14.49 -15.58
C ARG A 285 15.39 13.84 -16.90
N LEU A 286 14.24 14.19 -17.45
CA LEU A 286 13.70 13.54 -18.63
C LEU A 286 13.87 14.40 -19.89
N PRO A 287 14.30 13.80 -21.02
CA PRO A 287 14.25 14.49 -22.30
C PRO A 287 12.84 15.00 -22.60
N PRO A 288 12.66 16.18 -23.21
CA PRO A 288 11.34 16.76 -23.45
C PRO A 288 10.37 15.84 -24.20
N ARG A 289 10.83 15.11 -25.21
CA ARG A 289 10.00 14.15 -25.96
C ARG A 289 9.50 13.00 -25.07
N THR A 290 10.37 12.48 -24.19
CA THR A 290 10.01 11.41 -23.25
C THR A 290 8.98 11.93 -22.24
N LEU A 291 9.21 13.11 -21.66
CA LEU A 291 8.28 13.74 -20.72
C LEU A 291 6.91 13.95 -21.35
N LEU A 292 6.85 14.50 -22.55
CA LEU A 292 5.59 14.72 -23.28
C LEU A 292 4.86 13.39 -23.55
N GLY A 293 5.60 12.33 -23.90
CA GLY A 293 5.03 10.98 -24.06
C GLY A 293 4.41 10.44 -22.77
N VAL A 294 5.06 10.66 -21.62
CA VAL A 294 4.51 10.27 -20.31
C VAL A 294 3.27 11.10 -19.95
N VAL A 295 3.31 12.42 -20.20
CA VAL A 295 2.17 13.33 -19.93
C VAL A 295 0.96 13.00 -20.79
N ALA A 296 1.16 12.52 -22.02
CA ALA A 296 0.10 12.12 -22.92
C ALA A 296 -0.65 10.85 -22.51
N GLU A 297 -0.09 10.03 -21.59
CA GLU A 297 -0.77 8.85 -21.06
C GLU A 297 -1.93 9.28 -20.16
N THR A 298 -3.15 8.94 -20.56
CA THR A 298 -4.38 9.33 -19.84
C THR A 298 -4.70 8.40 -18.68
N ASN A 299 -4.47 7.10 -18.85
CA ASN A 299 -4.68 6.13 -17.78
C ASN A 299 -3.63 6.30 -16.68
N PRO A 300 -4.00 6.42 -15.38
CA PRO A 300 -3.07 6.70 -14.30
C PRO A 300 -2.01 5.61 -14.12
N TRP A 301 -2.35 4.33 -14.26
CA TRP A 301 -1.38 3.22 -14.17
C TRP A 301 -0.40 3.24 -15.35
N ASP A 302 -0.90 3.43 -16.57
CA ASP A 302 -0.04 3.49 -17.77
C ASP A 302 0.94 4.65 -17.65
N ARG A 303 0.49 5.80 -17.15
CA ARG A 303 1.32 6.97 -16.90
C ARG A 303 2.38 6.71 -15.83
N ASP A 304 2.02 6.06 -14.72
CA ASP A 304 2.97 5.72 -13.65
C ASP A 304 4.04 4.73 -14.13
N VAL A 305 3.65 3.69 -14.85
CA VAL A 305 4.59 2.73 -15.45
C VAL A 305 5.50 3.44 -16.46
N ALA A 306 4.95 4.31 -17.32
CA ALA A 306 5.72 5.05 -18.30
C ALA A 306 6.74 5.98 -17.62
N LEU A 307 6.32 6.70 -16.58
CA LEU A 307 7.20 7.57 -15.78
C LEU A 307 8.32 6.78 -15.11
N LYS A 308 7.99 5.70 -14.40
CA LYS A 308 8.96 4.85 -13.72
C LYS A 308 9.97 4.22 -14.69
N ARG A 309 9.51 3.76 -15.87
CA ARG A 309 10.41 3.29 -16.93
C ARG A 309 11.32 4.41 -17.44
N ALA A 310 10.79 5.60 -17.68
CA ALA A 310 11.57 6.76 -18.10
C ALA A 310 12.62 7.18 -17.06
N LEU A 311 12.34 6.96 -15.77
CA LEU A 311 13.27 7.21 -14.66
C LEU A 311 14.27 6.06 -14.43
N GLY A 312 14.27 5.03 -15.28
CA GLY A 312 15.26 3.96 -15.27
C GLY A 312 14.88 2.71 -14.48
N VAL A 313 13.59 2.52 -14.13
CA VAL A 313 13.16 1.28 -13.46
C VAL A 313 13.31 0.10 -14.43
N PRO A 314 14.12 -0.93 -14.08
CA PRO A 314 14.26 -2.14 -14.87
C PRO A 314 12.96 -2.89 -15.08
N ALA A 315 12.77 -3.48 -16.26
CA ALA A 315 11.55 -4.21 -16.63
C ALA A 315 11.18 -5.34 -15.65
N GLY A 316 12.19 -6.02 -15.10
CA GLY A 316 12.00 -7.11 -14.14
C GLY A 316 11.27 -6.70 -12.86
N ILE A 317 11.45 -5.45 -12.39
CA ILE A 317 10.82 -4.96 -11.17
C ILE A 317 9.29 -4.93 -11.29
N PHE A 318 8.76 -4.60 -12.47
CA PHE A 318 7.32 -4.57 -12.69
C PHE A 318 6.66 -5.96 -12.59
N ALA A 319 7.41 -7.04 -12.87
CA ALA A 319 6.92 -8.40 -12.79
C ALA A 319 7.05 -9.03 -11.39
N ASN A 320 7.83 -8.44 -10.49
CA ASN A 320 8.16 -9.05 -9.21
C ASN A 320 6.95 -9.19 -8.29
N SER A 321 5.98 -8.25 -8.34
CA SER A 321 4.75 -8.33 -7.54
C SER A 321 3.95 -9.59 -7.90
N ALA A 322 3.76 -9.87 -9.19
CA ALA A 322 3.08 -11.08 -9.65
C ALA A 322 3.83 -12.36 -9.23
N LYS A 323 5.17 -12.36 -9.32
CA LYS A 323 6.01 -13.48 -8.89
C LYS A 323 5.88 -13.75 -7.40
N LEU A 324 5.99 -12.70 -6.56
CA LEU A 324 5.88 -12.83 -5.10
C LEU A 324 4.51 -13.39 -4.69
N LEU A 325 3.44 -12.95 -5.35
CA LEU A 325 2.08 -13.39 -5.06
C LEU A 325 1.69 -14.73 -5.74
N GLY A 326 2.60 -15.36 -6.48
CA GLY A 326 2.33 -16.62 -7.18
C GLY A 326 1.31 -16.48 -8.33
N LEU A 327 1.19 -15.30 -8.93
CA LEU A 327 0.21 -14.96 -9.98
C LEU A 327 0.81 -15.02 -11.40
N THR A 328 1.97 -15.62 -11.57
CA THR A 328 2.56 -15.80 -12.90
C THR A 328 1.72 -16.77 -13.70
N THR A 329 1.25 -16.36 -14.89
CA THR A 329 0.64 -17.28 -15.86
C THR A 329 1.61 -18.41 -16.17
N LYS A 330 1.13 -19.65 -16.03
CA LYS A 330 1.83 -20.84 -16.49
C LYS A 330 2.01 -20.80 -18.02
#